data_14f52d1b6887f3022596af9c611b3203
#
_entry.id   14f52d1b6887f3022596af9c611b3203
#
_cell.length_a   1.000
_cell.length_b   1.000
_cell.length_c   1.000
_cell.angle_alpha   90.00
_cell.angle_beta   90.00
_cell.angle_gamma   90.00
#
_symmetry.space_group_name_H-M   'P 1'
#
loop_
_entity.id
_entity.type
_entity.pdbx_description
1 polymer ?
#
loop_
_entity_poly.entity_id
_entity_poly.type
_entity_poly.pdbx_seq_one_letter_code
_entity_poly.pdbx_strand_id
1 'polypeptide(L)'
;MSRGRERKISGAIQRLVAEIAPQDPVTRIRLAWPKVVGDSIAKETYPSSLKGGILTITCSSSVWAQELDLLSRKVLERLDEEFENSLVQRLRCVVGANR
;
A
#
# COMPACT_ATOMS: atom_id res chain seq x y z
N MET A 1 -10.85 -14.23 27.20
CA MET A 1 -10.94 -13.56 27.05
C MET A 1 -10.93 -12.99 26.96
N SER A 2 -10.92 -13.20 26.56
CA SER A 2 -10.88 -12.31 26.26
C SER A 2 -10.99 -11.81 26.27
N ARG A 3 -10.97 -11.71 26.11
CA ARG A 3 -11.05 -10.97 25.89
C ARG A 3 -10.93 -10.26 25.86
N GLY A 4 -10.75 -10.22 25.83
CA GLY A 4 -10.60 -9.50 25.55
C GLY A 4 -10.36 -9.39 25.09
N ARG A 5 -10.28 -9.64 24.83
CA ARG A 5 -10.10 -9.66 24.33
C ARG A 5 -10.57 -9.19 23.71
N GLU A 6 -10.79 -8.90 23.38
CA GLU A 6 -11.04 -8.42 22.76
C GLU A 6 -10.93 -7.70 22.40
N ARG A 7 -11.01 -7.20 22.31
CA ARG A 7 -10.65 -6.53 21.98
C ARG A 7 -9.61 -6.22 21.69
N LYS A 8 -9.35 -6.08 21.80
CA LYS A 8 -8.30 -6.23 21.48
C LYS A 8 -8.15 -7.26 20.57
N ILE A 9 -9.03 -7.77 20.18
CA ILE A 9 -8.99 -8.71 19.17
C ILE A 9 -8.52 -8.17 17.84
N SER A 10 -8.95 -7.00 17.46
CA SER A 10 -8.49 -6.41 16.21
C SER A 10 -6.98 -6.20 16.23
N GLY A 11 -6.44 -5.83 17.35
CA GLY A 11 -5.00 -5.72 17.45
C GLY A 11 -4.31 -7.05 17.31
N ALA A 12 -4.92 -8.10 17.86
CA ALA A 12 -4.34 -9.42 17.76
C ALA A 12 -4.37 -9.91 16.32
N ILE A 13 -5.42 -9.61 15.59
CA ILE A 13 -5.51 -10.02 14.20
C ILE A 13 -4.47 -9.32 13.37
N GLN A 14 -4.27 -8.05 13.61
CA GLN A 14 -3.26 -7.31 12.87
C GLN A 14 -1.88 -7.86 13.12
N ARG A 15 -1.61 -8.21 14.36
CA ARG A 15 -0.32 -8.78 14.69
C ARG A 15 -0.13 -10.12 14.01
N LEU A 16 -1.19 -10.90 13.97
CA LEU A 16 -1.13 -12.20 13.35
C LEU A 16 -0.83 -12.09 11.87
N VAL A 17 -1.47 -11.15 11.20
CA VAL A 17 -1.21 -10.93 9.78
C VAL A 17 0.25 -10.54 9.57
N ALA A 18 0.77 -9.66 10.43
CA ALA A 18 2.15 -9.24 10.30
C ALA A 18 3.11 -10.40 10.51
N GLU A 19 2.74 -11.31 11.41
CA GLU A 19 3.60 -12.45 11.68
C GLU A 19 3.55 -13.48 10.56
N ILE A 20 2.41 -13.61 9.91
CA ILE A 20 2.27 -14.57 8.84
C ILE A 20 2.96 -14.10 7.57
N ALA A 21 2.82 -12.84 7.25
CA ALA A 21 3.40 -12.29 6.04
C ALA A 21 4.24 -11.06 6.34
N PRO A 22 5.13 -11.15 7.32
CA PRO A 22 5.84 -9.95 7.75
C PRO A 22 6.85 -9.46 6.74
N GLN A 23 7.27 -10.35 5.88
CA GLN A 23 8.34 -10.02 4.96
C GLN A 23 7.83 -9.60 3.60
N ASP A 24 6.53 -9.59 3.40
CA ASP A 24 6.00 -9.18 2.11
C ASP A 24 5.82 -7.68 2.09
N PRO A 25 6.77 -6.95 1.49
CA PRO A 25 6.69 -5.50 1.51
C PRO A 25 5.46 -4.95 0.81
N VAL A 26 5.00 -5.61 -0.25
CA VAL A 26 3.85 -5.07 -0.97
C VAL A 26 2.59 -5.17 -0.11
N THR A 27 2.48 -6.21 0.71
CA THR A 27 1.34 -6.32 1.61
C THR A 27 1.34 -5.19 2.63
N ARG A 28 2.51 -4.87 3.16
CA ARG A 28 2.61 -3.78 4.11
C ARG A 28 2.25 -2.45 3.46
N ILE A 29 2.66 -2.25 2.21
CA ILE A 29 2.31 -1.04 1.50
C ILE A 29 0.81 -0.97 1.26
N ARG A 30 0.18 -2.10 0.91
CA ARG A 30 -1.26 -2.12 0.71
C ARG A 30 -2.02 -1.69 1.95
N LEU A 31 -1.57 -2.18 3.10
CA LEU A 31 -2.24 -1.84 4.35
C LEU A 31 -2.13 -0.34 4.66
N ALA A 32 -1.03 0.27 4.29
CA ALA A 32 -0.83 1.69 4.56
C ALA A 32 -1.26 2.58 3.40
N TRP A 33 -1.72 1.99 2.30
CA TRP A 33 -1.97 2.74 1.09
C TRP A 33 -2.93 3.92 1.27
N PRO A 34 -4.07 3.74 1.96
CA PRO A 34 -4.96 4.89 2.15
C PRO A 34 -4.29 6.02 2.92
N LYS A 35 -3.39 5.69 3.81
CA LYS A 35 -2.69 6.71 4.57
C LYS A 35 -1.67 7.43 3.69
N VAL A 36 -1.09 6.71 2.74
CA VAL A 36 -0.06 7.27 1.86
C VAL A 36 -0.68 8.18 0.81
N VAL A 37 -1.75 7.73 0.15
CA VAL A 37 -2.30 8.47 -0.98
C VAL A 37 -3.63 9.14 -0.70
N GLY A 38 -4.27 8.80 0.41
CA GLY A 38 -5.60 9.32 0.72
C GLY A 38 -6.67 8.38 0.23
N ASP A 39 -7.85 8.50 0.85
CA ASP A 39 -8.93 7.56 0.58
C ASP A 39 -9.42 7.61 -0.86
N SER A 40 -9.49 8.79 -1.44
CA SER A 40 -9.99 8.92 -2.80
C SER A 40 -9.15 8.14 -3.80
N ILE A 41 -7.86 8.32 -3.71
CA ILE A 41 -6.95 7.63 -4.64
C ILE A 41 -6.88 6.15 -4.29
N ALA A 42 -6.92 5.83 -3.00
CA ALA A 42 -6.79 4.43 -2.58
C ALA A 42 -7.94 3.58 -3.08
N LYS A 43 -9.10 4.17 -3.29
CA LYS A 43 -10.24 3.41 -3.80
C LYS A 43 -10.08 3.04 -5.27
N GLU A 44 -9.27 3.77 -5.99
CA GLU A 44 -9.15 3.60 -7.43
C GLU A 44 -7.82 3.00 -7.85
N THR A 45 -6.95 2.73 -6.90
CA THR A 45 -5.61 2.26 -7.19
C THR A 45 -5.23 1.14 -6.23
N TYR A 46 -4.27 0.33 -6.63
CA TYR A 46 -3.95 -0.84 -5.85
C TYR A 46 -2.49 -1.22 -6.07
N PRO A 47 -1.67 -1.22 -5.01
CA PRO A 47 -0.28 -1.69 -5.17
C PRO A 47 -0.28 -3.18 -5.47
N SER A 48 0.14 -3.54 -6.67
CA SER A 48 0.02 -4.92 -7.11
C SER A 48 1.32 -5.71 -6.99
N SER A 49 2.46 -5.07 -7.15
CA SER A 49 3.71 -5.79 -6.98
C SER A 49 4.85 -4.82 -6.67
N LEU A 50 5.90 -5.37 -6.09
CA LEU A 50 7.11 -4.61 -5.81
C LEU A 50 8.28 -5.49 -6.21
N LYS A 51 9.01 -5.06 -7.22
CA LYS A 51 10.15 -5.82 -7.71
C LYS A 51 11.26 -4.87 -8.09
N GLY A 52 12.46 -5.13 -7.59
CA GLY A 52 13.62 -4.33 -7.95
C GLY A 52 13.45 -2.86 -7.67
N GLY A 53 12.72 -2.54 -6.62
CA GLY A 53 12.50 -1.14 -6.25
C GLY A 53 11.37 -0.48 -7.03
N ILE A 54 10.70 -1.19 -7.91
CA ILE A 54 9.62 -0.63 -8.71
C ILE A 54 8.30 -1.12 -8.13
N LEU A 55 7.50 -0.18 -7.64
CA LEU A 55 6.17 -0.50 -7.12
C LEU A 55 5.17 -0.29 -8.24
N THR A 56 4.55 -1.37 -8.66
CA THR A 56 3.53 -1.31 -9.70
C THR A 56 2.18 -1.09 -9.05
N ILE A 57 1.50 -0.06 -9.52
CA ILE A 57 0.18 0.30 -9.00
C ILE A 57 -0.82 0.07 -10.12
N THR A 58 -1.81 -0.77 -9.86
CA THR A 58 -2.89 -0.99 -10.81
C THR A 58 -3.98 0.04 -10.54
N CYS A 59 -4.35 0.76 -11.57
CA CYS A 59 -5.34 1.83 -11.46
C CYS A 59 -6.59 1.46 -12.23
N SER A 60 -7.73 1.94 -11.77
CA SER A 60 -9.01 1.59 -12.39
C SER A 60 -9.20 2.24 -13.76
N SER A 61 -8.48 3.30 -14.04
CA SER A 61 -8.58 3.96 -15.35
C SER A 61 -7.30 4.70 -15.64
N SER A 62 -7.14 5.12 -16.89
CA SER A 62 -5.96 5.88 -17.28
C SER A 62 -5.93 7.25 -16.61
N VAL A 63 -7.09 7.79 -16.26
CA VAL A 63 -7.12 9.06 -15.55
C VAL A 63 -6.43 8.92 -14.21
N TRP A 64 -6.74 7.86 -13.48
CA TRP A 64 -6.11 7.64 -12.18
C TRP A 64 -4.64 7.28 -12.31
N ALA A 65 -4.29 6.55 -13.36
CA ALA A 65 -2.88 6.24 -13.59
C ALA A 65 -2.08 7.51 -13.84
N GLN A 66 -2.62 8.41 -14.64
CA GLN A 66 -1.96 9.66 -14.94
C GLN A 66 -1.87 10.55 -13.71
N GLU A 67 -2.97 10.61 -12.95
CA GLU A 67 -3.00 11.41 -11.75
C GLU A 67 -1.95 10.95 -10.76
N LEU A 68 -1.87 9.65 -10.55
CA LEU A 68 -0.92 9.10 -9.62
C LEU A 68 0.51 9.28 -10.11
N ASP A 69 0.71 9.17 -11.40
CA ASP A 69 2.04 9.38 -11.98
C ASP A 69 2.52 10.80 -11.71
N LEU A 70 1.63 11.78 -11.82
CA LEU A 70 1.98 13.16 -11.54
C LEU A 70 2.33 13.36 -10.07
N LEU A 71 1.79 12.53 -9.21
CA LEU A 71 2.04 12.63 -7.78
C LEU A 71 3.14 11.70 -7.31
N SER A 72 3.84 11.06 -8.24
CA SER A 72 4.75 9.98 -7.86
C SER A 72 5.83 10.42 -6.88
N ARG A 73 6.39 11.62 -7.07
CA ARG A 73 7.42 12.07 -6.15
C ARG A 73 6.86 12.19 -4.73
N LYS A 74 5.68 12.79 -4.60
CA LYS A 74 5.10 12.97 -3.29
C LYS A 74 4.75 11.63 -2.67
N VAL A 75 4.28 10.70 -3.48
CA VAL A 75 3.96 9.36 -2.99
C VAL A 75 5.21 8.67 -2.49
N LEU A 76 6.31 8.79 -3.24
CA LEU A 76 7.57 8.18 -2.79
C LEU A 76 8.04 8.79 -1.49
N GLU A 77 7.90 10.10 -1.34
CA GLU A 77 8.27 10.76 -0.09
C GLU A 77 7.44 10.24 1.08
N ARG A 78 6.16 10.05 0.85
CA ARG A 78 5.31 9.55 1.92
C ARG A 78 5.59 8.10 2.26
N LEU A 79 5.96 7.31 1.26
CA LEU A 79 6.37 5.94 1.53
C LEU A 79 7.65 5.93 2.36
N ASP A 80 8.57 6.82 2.07
CA ASP A 80 9.79 6.91 2.88
C ASP A 80 9.48 7.30 4.31
N GLU A 81 8.52 8.18 4.50
CA GLU A 81 8.14 8.57 5.85
C GLU A 81 7.45 7.44 6.59
N GLU A 82 6.67 6.67 5.88
CA GLU A 82 5.89 5.62 6.50
C GLU A 82 6.74 4.38 6.79
N PHE A 83 7.71 4.11 5.94
CA PHE A 83 8.54 2.92 6.07
C PHE A 83 9.99 3.31 6.09
N GLU A 84 10.67 3.05 7.18
CA GLU A 84 12.10 3.25 7.23
C GLU A 84 12.75 2.40 6.16
N ASN A 85 13.74 2.91 5.51
CA ASN A 85 14.44 2.15 4.49
C ASN A 85 13.47 1.69 3.43
N SER A 86 12.73 2.62 2.89
CA SER A 86 11.77 2.28 1.86
C SER A 86 12.45 1.52 0.73
N LEU A 87 11.82 0.45 0.32
CA LEU A 87 12.31 -0.35 -0.78
C LEU A 87 11.82 0.16 -2.11
N VAL A 88 11.01 1.20 -2.11
CA VAL A 88 10.40 1.70 -3.34
C VAL A 88 11.22 2.85 -3.88
N GLN A 89 11.70 2.68 -5.11
CA GLN A 89 12.49 3.71 -5.77
C GLN A 89 11.69 4.38 -6.86
N ARG A 90 10.71 3.71 -7.43
CA ARG A 90 9.89 4.23 -8.51
C ARG A 90 8.50 3.66 -8.44
N LEU A 91 7.56 4.42 -8.99
CA LEU A 91 6.21 3.93 -9.19
C LEU A 91 6.02 3.62 -10.67
N ARG A 92 5.25 2.56 -10.93
CA ARG A 92 4.84 2.24 -12.27
C ARG A 92 3.33 2.10 -12.24
N CYS A 93 2.64 3.02 -12.90
CA CYS A 93 1.18 3.04 -12.87
C CYS A 93 0.64 2.40 -14.12
N VAL A 94 -0.20 1.39 -13.95
CA VAL A 94 -0.78 0.68 -15.07
C VAL A 94 -2.30 0.65 -14.90
N VAL A 95 -3.00 0.47 -16.00
CA VAL A 95 -4.45 0.36 -15.96
C VAL A 95 -4.81 -1.11 -15.96
N GLY A 96 -5.66 -1.51 -15.02
CA GLY A 96 -6.04 -2.89 -14.90
C GLY A 96 -7.48 -3.04 -14.53
N ALA A 97 -7.97 -4.19 -14.77
CA ALA A 97 -9.36 -4.46 -14.53
C ALA A 97 -9.62 -4.74 -13.10
N ASN A 98 -8.89 -4.98 -12.38
CA ASN A 98 -9.26 -5.20 -11.27
C ASN A 98 -8.61 -5.36 -10.26
N ARG A 99 -8.94 -5.49 -9.62
CA ARG A 99 -8.51 -5.61 -8.49
C ARG A 99 -9.01 -6.60 -7.82
#